data_9b17feb9f1d88bc1fd37395601c88480
#
_entry.id   9b17feb9f1d88bc1fd37395601c88480
#
_cell.length_a   1.000
_cell.length_b   1.000
_cell.length_c   1.000
_cell.angle_alpha   90.00
_cell.angle_beta   90.00
_cell.angle_gamma   90.00
#
_symmetry.space_group_name_H-M   'P 1'
#
loop_
_entity.id
_entity.type
_entity.pdbx_description
1 polymer ?
#
loop_
_entity_poly.entity_id
_entity_poly.type
_entity_poly.pdbx_seq_one_letter_code
_entity_poly.pdbx_strand_id
1 'polypeptide(L)'
;EFCTNIAKERRKENLQPCGVGEAVTSPGFNLPAENLVHVVGPDCRRPSQDNFRRELLKNSYDALFEQVEKIEPRETLVLPPLGMDVFAYPHREGARKTMEIILAWMDGEKDPGVRMVLIVTHEDNFLNNMKTVYREGEDQMPGIERTRDYRKGKFE
;
A
#
# COMPACT_ATOMS: atom_id res chain seq x y z
N GLU A 1 12.32 -17.35 11.06
CA GLU A 1 13.61 -17.80 10.48
C GLU A 1 13.94 -17.03 9.18
N PHE A 2 13.00 -16.95 8.23
CA PHE A 2 13.20 -16.25 6.95
C PHE A 2 13.53 -14.76 7.14
N CYS A 3 12.73 -13.99 7.88
CA CYS A 3 13.00 -12.58 8.16
C CYS A 3 14.33 -12.35 8.88
N THR A 4 14.73 -13.31 9.75
CA THR A 4 16.02 -13.25 10.43
C THR A 4 17.18 -13.44 9.43
N ASN A 5 17.01 -14.28 8.43
CA ASN A 5 18.03 -14.52 7.41
C ASN A 5 18.16 -13.29 6.49
N ILE A 6 17.06 -12.73 6.01
CA ILE A 6 17.09 -11.47 5.23
C ILE A 6 17.79 -10.36 6.03
N ALA A 7 17.44 -10.20 7.31
CA ALA A 7 18.06 -9.21 8.15
C ALA A 7 19.56 -9.41 8.32
N LYS A 8 20.04 -10.67 8.40
CA LYS A 8 21.46 -11.00 8.46
C LYS A 8 22.19 -10.69 7.16
N GLU A 9 21.60 -11.05 6.01
CA GLU A 9 22.20 -10.78 4.70
C GLU A 9 22.35 -9.28 4.47
N ARG A 10 21.27 -8.51 4.69
CA ARG A 10 21.29 -7.05 4.53
C ARG A 10 22.27 -6.35 5.47
N ARG A 11 22.45 -6.87 6.71
CA ARG A 11 23.47 -6.36 7.65
C ARG A 11 24.90 -6.57 7.15
N LYS A 12 25.18 -7.67 6.45
CA LYS A 12 26.51 -7.89 5.83
C LYS A 12 26.83 -6.78 4.80
N GLU A 13 25.81 -6.24 4.16
CA GLU A 13 25.91 -5.16 3.19
C GLU A 13 25.77 -3.75 3.82
N ASN A 14 25.79 -3.64 5.16
CA ASN A 14 25.55 -2.43 5.93
C ASN A 14 24.15 -1.80 5.68
N LEU A 15 23.19 -2.57 5.23
CA LEU A 15 21.82 -2.13 5.01
C LEU A 15 20.94 -2.37 6.25
N GLN A 16 19.92 -1.53 6.44
CA GLN A 16 18.86 -1.81 7.40
C GLN A 16 18.11 -3.10 7.01
N PRO A 17 17.58 -3.86 7.97
CA PRO A 17 16.81 -5.08 7.67
C PRO A 17 15.66 -4.84 6.68
N CYS A 18 14.91 -3.76 6.86
CA CYS A 18 13.98 -3.16 5.92
C CYS A 18 13.76 -1.73 6.41
N GLY A 19 14.19 -0.74 5.65
CA GLY A 19 14.07 0.67 6.00
C GLY A 19 12.69 1.25 5.65
N VAL A 20 12.41 2.46 6.12
CA VAL A 20 11.20 3.20 5.73
C VAL A 20 11.23 3.44 4.22
N GLY A 21 10.14 3.13 3.52
CA GLY A 21 10.08 3.22 2.06
C GLY A 21 10.75 2.06 1.32
N GLU A 22 11.11 0.98 2.03
CA GLU A 22 11.63 -0.24 1.44
C GLU A 22 10.64 -1.39 1.59
N ALA A 23 10.73 -2.38 0.70
CA ALA A 23 9.94 -3.60 0.74
C ALA A 23 10.76 -4.83 0.41
N VAL A 24 10.40 -5.97 1.00
CA VAL A 24 10.99 -7.28 0.74
C VAL A 24 9.91 -8.35 0.66
N THR A 25 10.06 -9.31 -0.24
CA THR A 25 9.09 -10.39 -0.43
C THR A 25 9.55 -11.66 0.29
N SER A 26 8.58 -12.39 0.84
CA SER A 26 8.77 -13.74 1.39
C SER A 26 7.63 -14.66 0.95
N PRO A 27 7.83 -15.98 1.00
CA PRO A 27 6.71 -16.92 0.90
C PRO A 27 5.65 -16.66 1.99
N GLY A 28 4.41 -17.03 1.72
CA GLY A 28 3.31 -16.91 2.69
C GLY A 28 3.34 -17.93 3.84
N PHE A 29 4.16 -18.95 3.71
CA PHE A 29 4.32 -20.06 4.67
C PHE A 29 2.96 -20.75 4.98
N ASN A 30 2.46 -20.64 6.21
CA ASN A 30 1.20 -21.23 6.66
C ASN A 30 0.00 -20.27 6.52
N LEU A 31 0.19 -19.12 5.90
CA LEU A 31 -0.89 -18.18 5.63
C LEU A 31 -1.62 -18.54 4.32
N PRO A 32 -2.87 -18.14 4.13
CA PRO A 32 -3.63 -18.40 2.90
C PRO A 32 -3.14 -17.56 1.70
N ALA A 33 -2.08 -16.79 1.85
CA ALA A 33 -1.42 -16.04 0.79
C ALA A 33 -0.16 -16.77 0.33
N GLU A 34 0.07 -16.85 -0.97
CA GLU A 34 1.27 -17.50 -1.53
C GLU A 34 2.53 -16.68 -1.24
N ASN A 35 2.41 -15.38 -1.27
CA ASN A 35 3.51 -14.44 -1.04
C ASN A 35 3.12 -13.37 -0.03
N LEU A 36 4.12 -12.89 0.72
CA LEU A 36 4.01 -11.74 1.61
C LEU A 36 5.00 -10.67 1.18
N VAL A 37 4.53 -9.44 1.06
CA VAL A 37 5.39 -8.27 0.88
C VAL A 37 5.45 -7.51 2.19
N HIS A 38 6.64 -7.49 2.79
CA HIS A 38 6.92 -6.74 4.01
C HIS A 38 7.35 -5.33 3.59
N VAL A 39 6.65 -4.33 4.10
CA VAL A 39 6.93 -2.92 3.78
C VAL A 39 6.90 -2.09 5.06
N VAL A 40 7.77 -1.08 5.14
CA VAL A 40 7.82 -0.17 6.29
C VAL A 40 7.30 1.20 5.87
N GLY A 41 6.15 1.59 6.41
CA GLY A 41 5.55 2.91 6.22
C GLY A 41 6.21 3.99 7.08
N PRO A 42 5.88 5.29 6.82
CA PRO A 42 6.40 6.40 7.60
C PRO A 42 5.89 6.40 9.04
N ASP A 43 6.79 6.66 10.00
CA ASP A 43 6.45 6.88 11.40
C ASP A 43 6.13 8.36 11.64
N CYS A 44 4.86 8.69 11.81
CA CYS A 44 4.34 10.04 11.99
C CYS A 44 4.05 10.41 13.45
N ARG A 45 4.45 9.60 14.42
CA ARG A 45 4.28 9.90 15.85
C ARG A 45 5.10 11.13 16.30
N ARG A 46 6.14 11.46 15.56
CA ARG A 46 6.91 12.69 15.76
C ARG A 46 6.52 13.72 14.71
N PRO A 47 6.51 15.02 15.05
CA PRO A 47 6.27 16.07 14.07
C PRO A 47 7.25 15.94 12.91
N SER A 48 6.73 15.87 11.70
CA SER A 48 7.50 15.88 10.46
C SER A 48 6.88 16.90 9.50
N GLN A 49 7.65 17.37 8.53
CA GLN A 49 7.10 18.22 7.48
C GLN A 49 6.11 17.40 6.63
N ASP A 50 4.95 17.99 6.34
CA ASP A 50 3.86 17.33 5.63
C ASP A 50 4.29 16.72 4.29
N ASN A 51 5.10 17.45 3.53
CA ASN A 51 5.61 16.98 2.24
C ASN A 51 6.51 15.74 2.40
N PHE A 52 7.35 15.74 3.44
CA PHE A 52 8.26 14.62 3.70
C PHE A 52 7.51 13.33 4.06
N ARG A 53 6.47 13.40 4.90
CA ARG A 53 5.66 12.21 5.22
C ARG A 53 4.89 11.69 4.02
N ARG A 54 4.40 12.59 3.12
CA ARG A 54 3.71 12.20 1.88
C ARG A 54 4.63 11.47 0.92
N GLU A 55 5.85 11.97 0.78
CA GLU A 55 6.89 11.35 -0.03
C GLU A 55 7.25 9.96 0.52
N LEU A 56 7.49 9.84 1.83
CA LEU A 56 7.77 8.55 2.46
C LEU A 56 6.63 7.54 2.30
N LEU A 57 5.36 7.99 2.40
CA LEU A 57 4.22 7.12 2.16
C LEU A 57 4.19 6.65 0.70
N LYS A 58 4.42 7.56 -0.25
CA LYS A 58 4.51 7.22 -1.67
C LYS A 58 5.62 6.21 -1.92
N ASN A 59 6.82 6.45 -1.40
CA ASN A 59 7.96 5.55 -1.57
C ASN A 59 7.67 4.15 -1.00
N SER A 60 6.92 4.07 0.11
CA SER A 60 6.52 2.79 0.68
C SER A 60 5.56 2.02 -0.24
N TYR A 61 4.62 2.69 -0.89
CA TYR A 61 3.74 2.08 -1.89
C TYR A 61 4.49 1.72 -3.17
N ASP A 62 5.37 2.59 -3.67
CA ASP A 62 6.19 2.32 -4.85
C ASP A 62 7.05 1.05 -4.63
N ALA A 63 7.72 0.96 -3.48
CA ALA A 63 8.50 -0.22 -3.13
C ALA A 63 7.65 -1.50 -2.99
N LEU A 64 6.42 -1.38 -2.45
CA LEU A 64 5.45 -2.48 -2.41
C LEU A 64 5.12 -2.95 -3.83
N PHE A 65 4.76 -2.04 -4.72
CA PHE A 65 4.35 -2.35 -6.08
C PHE A 65 5.50 -2.96 -6.90
N GLU A 66 6.72 -2.45 -6.75
CA GLU A 66 7.91 -3.05 -7.36
C GLU A 66 8.12 -4.52 -6.93
N GLN A 67 7.80 -4.86 -5.68
CA GLN A 67 7.86 -6.25 -5.24
C GLN A 67 6.71 -7.07 -5.80
N VAL A 68 5.48 -6.52 -5.81
CA VAL A 68 4.30 -7.19 -6.37
C VAL A 68 4.51 -7.52 -7.86
N GLU A 69 5.09 -6.60 -8.62
CA GLU A 69 5.36 -6.79 -10.05
C GLU A 69 6.38 -7.89 -10.36
N LYS A 70 7.16 -8.34 -9.38
CA LYS A 70 8.09 -9.47 -9.49
C LYS A 70 7.46 -10.82 -9.18
N ILE A 71 6.22 -10.83 -8.66
CA ILE A 71 5.49 -12.04 -8.25
C ILE A 71 4.62 -12.51 -9.42
N GLU A 72 4.61 -13.83 -9.67
CA GLU A 72 3.71 -14.46 -10.66
C GLU A 72 3.16 -15.77 -10.08
N PRO A 73 1.85 -16.02 -10.18
CA PRO A 73 0.78 -15.10 -10.59
C PRO A 73 0.47 -14.06 -9.50
N ARG A 74 -0.17 -12.94 -9.87
CA ARG A 74 -0.48 -11.83 -8.96
C ARG A 74 -1.87 -11.20 -9.20
N GLU A 75 -2.93 -11.99 -9.15
CA GLU A 75 -4.27 -11.49 -9.47
C GLU A 75 -4.88 -10.60 -8.40
N THR A 76 -4.59 -10.88 -7.13
CA THR A 76 -5.19 -10.15 -5.98
C THR A 76 -4.11 -9.67 -5.02
N LEU A 77 -4.14 -8.38 -4.73
CA LEU A 77 -3.31 -7.75 -3.70
C LEU A 77 -4.19 -7.40 -2.49
N VAL A 78 -3.86 -7.95 -1.34
CA VAL A 78 -4.50 -7.60 -0.06
C VAL A 78 -3.52 -6.81 0.78
N LEU A 79 -3.91 -5.63 1.23
CA LEU A 79 -3.04 -4.76 2.02
C LEU A 79 -3.79 -3.99 3.11
N PRO A 80 -3.15 -3.74 4.27
CA PRO A 80 -3.64 -2.77 5.24
C PRO A 80 -3.26 -1.34 4.81
N PRO A 81 -3.90 -0.31 5.37
CA PRO A 81 -3.46 1.06 5.18
C PRO A 81 -2.06 1.26 5.78
N LEU A 82 -1.10 1.66 4.96
CA LEU A 82 0.29 1.82 5.39
C LEU A 82 0.47 3.02 6.33
N GLY A 83 1.09 2.79 7.49
CA GLY A 83 1.46 3.84 8.43
C GLY A 83 0.31 4.45 9.25
N MET A 84 -0.93 3.98 9.11
CA MET A 84 -2.12 4.66 9.67
C MET A 84 -2.61 4.12 11.01
N ASP A 85 -1.97 3.13 11.55
CA ASP A 85 -2.24 2.60 12.89
C ASP A 85 -1.13 3.08 13.86
N VAL A 86 -0.22 2.20 14.25
CA VAL A 86 0.84 2.48 15.22
C VAL A 86 1.70 3.69 14.86
N PHE A 87 1.91 3.94 13.58
CA PHE A 87 2.73 5.05 13.08
C PHE A 87 1.96 6.38 12.94
N ALA A 88 0.67 6.40 13.27
CA ALA A 88 -0.15 7.59 13.41
C ALA A 88 -0.14 8.55 12.20
N TYR A 89 -0.09 8.04 10.98
CA TYR A 89 -0.30 8.86 9.79
C TYR A 89 -1.74 9.43 9.81
N PRO A 90 -1.96 10.73 9.50
CA PRO A 90 -3.30 11.31 9.52
C PRO A 90 -4.27 10.60 8.57
N HIS A 91 -5.35 10.04 9.11
CA HIS A 91 -6.24 9.11 8.38
C HIS A 91 -6.85 9.71 7.12
N ARG A 92 -7.35 10.96 7.16
CA ARG A 92 -7.97 11.59 5.99
C ARG A 92 -6.96 11.85 4.87
N GLU A 93 -5.80 12.37 5.22
CA GLU A 93 -4.73 12.61 4.27
C GLU A 93 -4.20 11.29 3.72
N GLY A 94 -3.98 10.33 4.60
CA GLY A 94 -3.52 9.00 4.25
C GLY A 94 -4.51 8.26 3.34
N ALA A 95 -5.81 8.33 3.63
CA ALA A 95 -6.84 7.74 2.78
C ALA A 95 -6.83 8.33 1.37
N ARG A 96 -6.75 9.68 1.26
CA ARG A 96 -6.65 10.35 -0.04
C ARG A 96 -5.40 9.93 -0.80
N LYS A 97 -4.24 9.98 -0.12
CA LYS A 97 -2.96 9.65 -0.76
C LYS A 97 -2.88 8.19 -1.18
N THR A 98 -3.34 7.27 -0.33
CA THR A 98 -3.44 5.85 -0.65
C THR A 98 -4.29 5.61 -1.89
N MET A 99 -5.46 6.24 -1.97
CA MET A 99 -6.35 6.12 -3.13
C MET A 99 -5.69 6.63 -4.41
N GLU A 100 -5.10 7.84 -4.36
CA GLU A 100 -4.39 8.42 -5.49
C GLU A 100 -3.27 7.51 -6.01
N ILE A 101 -2.46 6.96 -5.10
CA ILE A 101 -1.30 6.13 -5.46
C ILE A 101 -1.76 4.79 -6.05
N ILE A 102 -2.73 4.11 -5.43
CA ILE A 102 -3.23 2.82 -5.92
C ILE A 102 -3.90 2.98 -7.28
N LEU A 103 -4.76 3.99 -7.45
CA LEU A 103 -5.42 4.24 -8.73
C LEU A 103 -4.40 4.57 -9.82
N ALA A 104 -3.42 5.45 -9.55
CA ALA A 104 -2.37 5.77 -10.50
C ALA A 104 -1.54 4.55 -10.92
N TRP A 105 -1.30 3.61 -10.00
CA TRP A 105 -0.63 2.35 -10.33
C TRP A 105 -1.49 1.41 -11.15
N MET A 106 -2.79 1.28 -10.81
CA MET A 106 -3.73 0.40 -11.53
C MET A 106 -4.04 0.91 -12.94
N ASP A 107 -4.08 2.24 -13.14
CA ASP A 107 -4.38 2.91 -14.42
C ASP A 107 -3.12 3.31 -15.19
N GLY A 108 -1.94 2.91 -14.73
CA GLY A 108 -0.66 3.21 -15.36
C GLY A 108 -0.52 2.57 -16.75
N GLU A 109 0.46 3.04 -17.53
CA GLU A 109 0.73 2.53 -18.89
C GLU A 109 1.10 1.03 -18.90
N LYS A 110 1.71 0.56 -17.83
CA LYS A 110 2.09 -0.84 -17.65
C LYS A 110 1.00 -1.57 -16.87
N ASP A 111 0.42 -2.62 -17.46
CA ASP A 111 -0.48 -3.52 -16.74
C ASP A 111 0.23 -4.12 -15.51
N PRO A 112 -0.24 -3.83 -14.28
CA PRO A 112 0.37 -4.37 -13.08
C PRO A 112 0.13 -5.88 -12.91
N GLY A 113 -0.72 -6.50 -13.74
CA GLY A 113 -1.13 -7.90 -13.62
C GLY A 113 -2.04 -8.17 -12.41
N VAL A 114 -2.34 -7.16 -11.61
CA VAL A 114 -3.27 -7.23 -10.47
C VAL A 114 -4.65 -6.76 -10.92
N ARG A 115 -5.65 -7.60 -10.68
CA ARG A 115 -7.06 -7.33 -11.08
C ARG A 115 -7.88 -6.78 -9.92
N MET A 116 -7.44 -7.04 -8.70
CA MET A 116 -8.17 -6.66 -7.49
C MET A 116 -7.21 -6.20 -6.41
N VAL A 117 -7.48 -5.03 -5.84
CA VAL A 117 -6.81 -4.53 -4.63
C VAL A 117 -7.82 -4.47 -3.50
N LEU A 118 -7.58 -5.23 -2.44
CA LEU A 118 -8.41 -5.26 -1.23
C LEU A 118 -7.69 -4.51 -0.11
N ILE A 119 -8.26 -3.40 0.33
CA ILE A 119 -7.76 -2.67 1.49
C ILE A 119 -8.51 -3.16 2.72
N VAL A 120 -7.79 -3.80 3.64
CA VAL A 120 -8.35 -4.37 4.86
C VAL A 120 -7.92 -3.55 6.06
N THR A 121 -8.87 -3.08 6.84
CA THR A 121 -8.63 -2.29 8.05
C THR A 121 -9.66 -2.60 9.12
N HIS A 122 -9.25 -2.53 10.39
CA HIS A 122 -10.14 -2.54 11.55
C HIS A 122 -10.45 -1.12 12.06
N GLU A 123 -9.86 -0.09 11.41
CA GLU A 123 -10.02 1.31 11.77
C GLU A 123 -11.18 1.95 11.01
N ASP A 124 -12.33 2.11 11.69
CA ASP A 124 -13.54 2.72 11.13
C ASP A 124 -13.29 4.14 10.58
N ASN A 125 -12.45 4.91 11.26
CA ASN A 125 -12.10 6.26 10.81
C ASN A 125 -11.41 6.25 9.45
N PHE A 126 -10.47 5.32 9.25
CA PHE A 126 -9.80 5.17 7.96
C PHE A 126 -10.79 4.71 6.88
N LEU A 127 -11.60 3.70 7.17
CA LEU A 127 -12.60 3.18 6.24
C LEU A 127 -13.59 4.28 5.80
N ASN A 128 -14.09 5.08 6.75
CA ASN A 128 -15.00 6.18 6.45
C ASN A 128 -14.32 7.27 5.61
N ASN A 129 -13.06 7.59 5.89
CA ASN A 129 -12.29 8.52 5.07
C ASN A 129 -12.07 7.99 3.65
N MET A 130 -11.77 6.69 3.49
CA MET A 130 -11.64 6.06 2.16
C MET A 130 -12.95 6.15 1.36
N LYS A 131 -14.08 5.83 1.99
CA LYS A 131 -15.40 5.95 1.36
C LYS A 131 -15.71 7.39 0.94
N THR A 132 -15.35 8.36 1.77
CA THR A 132 -15.54 9.80 1.48
C THR A 132 -14.66 10.23 0.31
N VAL A 133 -13.38 9.92 0.35
CA VAL A 133 -12.43 10.27 -0.71
C VAL A 133 -12.83 9.62 -2.04
N TYR A 134 -13.31 8.38 -2.00
CA TYR A 134 -13.78 7.69 -3.21
C TYR A 134 -14.98 8.42 -3.83
N ARG A 135 -15.95 8.84 -3.01
CA ARG A 135 -17.13 9.59 -3.47
C ARG A 135 -16.77 11.00 -4.00
N GLU A 136 -15.92 11.74 -3.24
CA GLU A 136 -15.42 13.05 -3.67
C GLU A 136 -14.62 12.97 -4.98
N GLY A 137 -13.87 11.90 -5.17
CA GLY A 137 -13.08 11.68 -6.37
C GLY A 137 -13.92 11.35 -7.62
N GLU A 138 -15.20 10.97 -7.46
CA GLU A 138 -16.10 10.81 -8.61
C GLU A 138 -16.32 12.13 -9.36
N ASP A 139 -16.24 13.25 -8.66
CA ASP A 139 -16.47 14.58 -9.22
C ASP A 139 -15.16 15.30 -9.63
N GLN A 140 -14.00 14.88 -9.12
CA GLN A 140 -12.76 15.66 -9.17
C GLN A 140 -11.58 15.02 -9.93
N MET A 141 -11.73 13.79 -10.42
CA MET A 141 -10.69 13.12 -11.22
C MET A 141 -11.15 12.96 -12.69
N PRO A 142 -11.02 14.00 -13.53
CA PRO A 142 -11.31 13.89 -14.94
C PRO A 142 -10.24 13.00 -15.59
N GLY A 143 -10.66 11.87 -16.17
CA GLY A 143 -9.82 10.99 -16.96
C GLY A 143 -9.72 9.54 -16.48
N ILE A 144 -10.21 9.20 -15.29
CA ILE A 144 -10.36 7.81 -14.89
C ILE A 144 -11.70 7.31 -15.43
N GLU A 145 -11.69 6.65 -16.58
CA GLU A 145 -12.84 5.82 -17.02
C GLU A 145 -12.98 4.66 -16.03
N ARG A 146 -13.76 4.90 -14.98
CA ARG A 146 -14.13 3.86 -14.03
C ARG A 146 -15.07 2.93 -14.75
N THR A 147 -14.62 1.73 -15.09
CA THR A 147 -15.52 0.70 -15.57
C THR A 147 -16.62 0.49 -14.51
N ARG A 148 -17.88 0.42 -14.94
CA ARG A 148 -19.07 0.26 -14.07
C ARG A 148 -18.95 -0.91 -13.09
N ASP A 149 -18.03 -1.84 -13.30
CA ASP A 149 -17.85 -3.03 -12.47
C ASP A 149 -17.18 -2.74 -11.13
N TYR A 150 -16.33 -1.70 -11.03
CA TYR A 150 -15.80 -1.25 -9.72
C TYR A 150 -16.88 -0.61 -8.82
N ARG A 151 -18.00 -0.14 -9.37
CA ARG A 151 -19.13 0.38 -8.59
C ARG A 151 -19.95 -0.72 -7.90
N LYS A 152 -19.75 -1.98 -8.26
CA LYS A 152 -20.40 -3.14 -7.65
C LYS A 152 -19.54 -3.82 -6.58
N GLY A 153 -18.38 -3.33 -6.28
CA GLY A 153 -17.62 -3.74 -5.11
C GLY A 153 -18.49 -3.50 -3.89
N LYS A 154 -19.09 -4.57 -3.36
CA LYS A 154 -19.79 -4.53 -2.09
C LYS A 154 -18.76 -4.20 -1.04
N PHE A 155 -18.86 -3.01 -0.48
CA PHE A 155 -18.28 -2.71 0.81
C PHE A 155 -19.19 -3.42 1.83
N GLU A 156 -18.89 -4.69 2.13
CA GLU A 156 -19.40 -5.40 3.29
C GLU A 156 -18.55 -5.08 4.51
#